data_ec0a1d4af3c42ad9c0e9d2e71da1bcac
#
_entry.id   ec0a1d4af3c42ad9c0e9d2e71da1bcac
#
_cell.length_a   1.000
_cell.length_b   1.000
_cell.length_c   1.000
_cell.angle_alpha   90.00
_cell.angle_beta   90.00
_cell.angle_gamma   90.00
#
_symmetry.space_group_name_H-M   'P 1'
#
loop_
_entity.id
_entity.type
_entity.pdbx_description
1 polymer ?
#
loop_
_entity_poly.entity_id
_entity_poly.type
_entity_poly.pdbx_seq_one_letter_code
_entity_poly.pdbx_strand_id
1 'polypeptide(L)'
;MKSKGYTIITVLLFLTTASFAQQLSYGFRAGLSYSRFNGPSEVNDDGESLESYDFASGFHIGFAVNYAVTDLFGFRGELLFSQRGTDYKYEGDSYYFMKRNEPGEEKLVFGKRKIDMGVSMANLEIPLAVYYKLGSFEFLAGINIGVLMTSTGGGSLDFSDGISQSGNPVDSFVITLQHNYSKDGARQAGPSNLPILVDGSIVVTPSSTGAYYDYDVKNKNLYQTFDFGLTGGLAFYLNEGLFIGARLIYGITDLDRNEYDISYHKLDANDNYIQRADKNTNLTIQASIGFLF
;
A
#
# COMPACT_ATOMS: atom_id res chain seq x y z
N MET A 1 49.82 -19.06 -38.03
CA MET A 1 48.46 -19.23 -38.57
C MET A 1 47.32 -19.24 -37.51
N LYS A 2 47.60 -19.16 -36.21
CA LYS A 2 46.57 -19.21 -35.15
C LYS A 2 45.86 -17.85 -34.85
N SER A 3 46.40 -16.71 -35.26
CA SER A 3 45.81 -15.40 -34.94
C SER A 3 44.61 -14.98 -35.78
N LYS A 4 44.51 -15.46 -37.02
CA LYS A 4 43.40 -15.12 -37.92
C LYS A 4 42.04 -15.69 -37.51
N GLY A 5 42.04 -16.82 -36.76
CA GLY A 5 40.80 -17.41 -36.26
C GLY A 5 40.14 -16.60 -35.12
N TYR A 6 40.94 -16.04 -34.25
CA TYR A 6 40.41 -15.21 -33.14
C TYR A 6 39.82 -13.87 -33.60
N THR A 7 40.43 -13.28 -34.64
CA THR A 7 39.92 -12.02 -35.22
C THR A 7 38.55 -12.23 -35.87
N ILE A 8 38.31 -13.37 -36.55
CA ILE A 8 37.04 -13.70 -37.19
C ILE A 8 35.97 -13.94 -36.12
N ILE A 9 36.29 -14.67 -35.04
CA ILE A 9 35.36 -14.93 -33.92
C ILE A 9 34.99 -13.63 -33.22
N THR A 10 35.96 -12.72 -32.98
CA THR A 10 35.72 -11.44 -32.35
C THR A 10 34.83 -10.55 -33.24
N VAL A 11 35.06 -10.50 -34.56
CA VAL A 11 34.23 -9.77 -35.52
C VAL A 11 32.82 -10.35 -35.60
N LEU A 12 32.66 -11.65 -35.60
CA LEU A 12 31.35 -12.31 -35.57
C LEU A 12 30.58 -12.05 -34.28
N LEU A 13 31.26 -12.04 -33.12
CA LEU A 13 30.68 -11.64 -31.84
C LEU A 13 30.21 -10.16 -31.84
N PHE A 14 31.01 -9.25 -32.41
CA PHE A 14 30.63 -7.84 -32.55
C PHE A 14 29.45 -7.63 -33.53
N LEU A 15 29.38 -8.42 -34.62
CA LEU A 15 28.26 -8.33 -35.59
C LEU A 15 26.96 -8.85 -35.00
N THR A 16 26.99 -9.87 -34.15
CA THR A 16 25.80 -10.36 -33.45
C THR A 16 25.29 -9.35 -32.39
N THR A 17 26.20 -8.68 -31.66
CA THR A 17 25.82 -7.64 -30.70
C THR A 17 25.22 -6.39 -31.36
N ALA A 18 25.67 -6.01 -32.55
CA ALA A 18 25.10 -4.89 -33.30
C ALA A 18 23.65 -5.15 -33.77
N SER A 19 23.30 -6.40 -34.14
CA SER A 19 21.93 -6.78 -34.51
C SER A 19 20.97 -6.75 -33.30
N PHE A 20 21.45 -7.07 -32.10
CA PHE A 20 20.65 -6.96 -30.88
C PHE A 20 20.47 -5.50 -30.43
N ALA A 21 21.45 -4.63 -30.70
CA ALA A 21 21.38 -3.22 -30.31
C ALA A 21 20.26 -2.45 -31.03
N GLN A 22 19.87 -2.85 -32.24
CA GLN A 22 18.77 -2.25 -33.00
C GLN A 22 17.38 -2.66 -32.46
N GLN A 23 17.30 -3.70 -31.64
CA GLN A 23 16.06 -4.19 -31.05
C GLN A 23 15.83 -3.66 -29.63
N LEU A 24 16.84 -3.09 -28.98
CA LEU A 24 16.78 -2.58 -27.64
C LEU A 24 16.67 -1.06 -27.65
N SER A 25 15.71 -0.54 -26.89
CA SER A 25 15.60 0.86 -26.58
C SER A 25 15.44 1.07 -25.09
N TYR A 26 15.93 2.20 -24.62
CA TYR A 26 15.93 2.55 -23.22
C TYR A 26 15.10 3.81 -23.02
N GLY A 27 14.58 4.00 -21.85
CA GLY A 27 13.83 5.21 -21.58
C GLY A 27 13.61 5.44 -20.10
N PHE A 28 12.95 6.52 -19.82
CA PHE A 28 12.49 6.84 -18.48
C PHE A 28 11.03 7.29 -18.53
N ARG A 29 10.36 7.17 -17.41
CA ARG A 29 9.02 7.70 -17.20
C ARG A 29 8.88 8.23 -15.78
N ALA A 30 8.04 9.25 -15.65
CA ALA A 30 7.62 9.80 -14.37
C ALA A 30 6.15 10.23 -14.45
N GLY A 31 5.48 10.29 -13.31
CA GLY A 31 4.08 10.70 -13.29
C GLY A 31 3.43 10.61 -11.95
N LEU A 32 2.11 10.78 -11.97
CA LEU A 32 1.26 10.70 -10.79
C LEU A 32 0.64 9.31 -10.69
N SER A 33 0.47 8.85 -9.46
CA SER A 33 -0.23 7.62 -9.11
C SER A 33 -1.43 7.97 -8.25
N TYR A 34 -2.57 7.36 -8.54
CA TYR A 34 -3.77 7.37 -7.70
C TYR A 34 -4.07 5.93 -7.33
N SER A 35 -4.05 5.64 -6.04
CA SER A 35 -4.19 4.27 -5.56
C SER A 35 -5.11 4.19 -4.36
N ARG A 36 -5.74 3.03 -4.20
CA ARG A 36 -6.52 2.68 -3.02
C ARG A 36 -6.39 1.19 -2.73
N PHE A 37 -6.74 0.81 -1.52
CA PHE A 37 -6.99 -0.59 -1.22
C PHE A 37 -8.36 -0.98 -1.76
N ASN A 38 -8.49 -2.24 -2.16
CA ASN A 38 -9.70 -2.81 -2.70
C ASN A 38 -9.93 -4.17 -2.03
N GLY A 39 -10.89 -4.21 -1.15
CA GLY A 39 -11.29 -5.37 -0.36
C GLY A 39 -12.70 -5.20 0.19
N PRO A 40 -13.23 -6.20 0.89
CA PRO A 40 -14.52 -6.09 1.56
C PRO A 40 -14.41 -5.09 2.73
N SER A 41 -15.47 -4.34 2.97
CA SER A 41 -15.60 -3.43 4.09
C SER A 41 -16.22 -4.14 5.29
N GLU A 42 -15.82 -3.76 6.50
CA GLU A 42 -16.53 -4.15 7.72
C GLU A 42 -17.94 -3.57 7.71
N VAL A 43 -18.92 -4.37 8.15
CA VAL A 43 -20.33 -3.96 8.18
C VAL A 43 -20.89 -4.09 9.59
N ASN A 44 -21.87 -3.23 9.90
CA ASN A 44 -22.66 -3.33 11.12
C ASN A 44 -23.70 -4.48 11.03
N ASP A 45 -24.51 -4.65 12.07
CA ASP A 45 -25.55 -5.68 12.16
C ASP A 45 -26.67 -5.49 11.13
N ASP A 46 -26.86 -4.28 10.64
CA ASP A 46 -27.84 -3.91 9.63
C ASP A 46 -27.28 -4.06 8.19
N GLY A 47 -26.00 -4.43 8.04
CA GLY A 47 -25.31 -4.59 6.76
C GLY A 47 -24.80 -3.29 6.15
N GLU A 48 -24.76 -2.20 6.91
CA GLU A 48 -24.17 -0.93 6.45
C GLU A 48 -22.66 -0.95 6.61
N SER A 49 -21.95 -0.41 5.62
CA SER A 49 -20.47 -0.34 5.64
C SER A 49 -19.99 0.65 6.70
N LEU A 50 -19.07 0.20 7.55
CA LEU A 50 -18.44 1.00 8.59
C LEU A 50 -17.11 1.59 8.14
N GLU A 51 -16.52 1.10 7.05
CA GLU A 51 -15.21 1.55 6.58
C GLU A 51 -15.20 1.81 5.07
N SER A 52 -14.29 2.66 4.66
CA SER A 52 -14.01 2.95 3.26
C SER A 52 -12.54 3.18 2.99
N TYR A 53 -12.14 2.88 1.76
CA TYR A 53 -10.81 3.07 1.23
C TYR A 53 -10.88 3.99 0.02
N ASP A 54 -10.52 5.26 0.22
CA ASP A 54 -10.54 6.28 -0.83
C ASP A 54 -9.20 6.36 -1.56
N PHE A 55 -9.19 6.96 -2.76
CA PHE A 55 -7.98 7.14 -3.53
C PHE A 55 -7.04 8.17 -2.90
N ALA A 56 -5.82 7.75 -2.61
CA ALA A 56 -4.71 8.62 -2.25
C ALA A 56 -3.82 8.91 -3.46
N SER A 57 -3.23 10.10 -3.48
CA SER A 57 -2.29 10.52 -4.52
C SER A 57 -0.86 10.17 -4.16
N GLY A 58 -0.07 9.84 -5.18
CA GLY A 58 1.36 9.57 -5.08
C GLY A 58 2.05 9.89 -6.40
N PHE A 59 3.28 9.44 -6.54
CA PHE A 59 4.05 9.59 -7.77
C PHE A 59 4.82 8.33 -8.10
N HIS A 60 5.30 8.24 -9.34
CA HIS A 60 6.23 7.20 -9.76
C HIS A 60 7.28 7.78 -10.68
N ILE A 61 8.47 7.19 -10.64
CA ILE A 61 9.59 7.52 -11.50
C ILE A 61 10.46 6.29 -11.71
N GLY A 62 11.00 6.12 -12.90
CA GLY A 62 11.94 5.03 -13.17
C GLY A 62 12.32 4.88 -14.62
N PHE A 63 12.94 3.74 -14.90
CA PHE A 63 13.54 3.41 -16.18
C PHE A 63 12.77 2.29 -16.86
N ALA A 64 12.82 2.28 -18.18
CA ALA A 64 12.24 1.26 -19.04
C ALA A 64 13.28 0.72 -20.01
N VAL A 65 13.18 -0.56 -20.30
CA VAL A 65 13.93 -1.24 -21.35
C VAL A 65 12.91 -1.94 -22.24
N ASN A 66 12.96 -1.64 -23.53
CA ASN A 66 12.12 -2.28 -24.53
C ASN A 66 12.97 -3.21 -25.40
N TYR A 67 12.41 -4.35 -25.70
CA TYR A 67 12.92 -5.28 -26.71
C TYR A 67 11.88 -5.41 -27.83
N ALA A 68 12.16 -4.81 -28.99
CA ALA A 68 11.30 -4.90 -30.17
C ALA A 68 11.50 -6.23 -30.87
N VAL A 69 10.43 -7.03 -30.96
CA VAL A 69 10.43 -8.27 -31.76
C VAL A 69 10.12 -7.95 -33.21
N THR A 70 9.23 -6.99 -33.41
CA THR A 70 8.88 -6.38 -34.72
C THR A 70 8.68 -4.89 -34.53
N ASP A 71 8.46 -4.14 -35.60
CA ASP A 71 8.14 -2.71 -35.55
C ASP A 71 6.84 -2.42 -34.76
N LEU A 72 5.95 -3.40 -34.64
CA LEU A 72 4.64 -3.24 -33.99
C LEU A 72 4.57 -3.88 -32.62
N PHE A 73 5.42 -4.84 -32.31
CA PHE A 73 5.27 -5.72 -31.14
C PHE A 73 6.60 -5.93 -30.42
N GLY A 74 6.57 -5.97 -29.10
CA GLY A 74 7.75 -6.27 -28.30
C GLY A 74 7.43 -6.45 -26.82
N PHE A 75 8.50 -6.51 -26.04
CA PHE A 75 8.48 -6.66 -24.59
C PHE A 75 9.02 -5.40 -23.92
N ARG A 76 8.46 -5.07 -22.76
CA ARG A 76 8.92 -3.96 -21.91
C ARG A 76 9.11 -4.45 -20.49
N GLY A 77 10.30 -4.21 -19.95
CA GLY A 77 10.60 -4.32 -18.53
C GLY A 77 10.87 -2.94 -17.96
N GLU A 78 10.35 -2.66 -16.78
CA GLU A 78 10.57 -1.38 -16.10
C GLU A 78 11.08 -1.60 -14.69
N LEU A 79 11.76 -0.60 -14.13
CA LEU A 79 12.12 -0.51 -12.73
C LEU A 79 11.67 0.86 -12.24
N LEU A 80 10.63 0.89 -11.40
CA LEU A 80 10.01 2.11 -10.94
C LEU A 80 10.08 2.21 -9.41
N PHE A 81 10.45 3.37 -8.92
CA PHE A 81 10.06 3.79 -7.58
C PHE A 81 8.63 4.34 -7.66
N SER A 82 7.74 3.85 -6.81
CA SER A 82 6.33 4.24 -6.80
C SER A 82 5.84 4.48 -5.39
N GLN A 83 5.20 5.60 -5.17
CA GLN A 83 4.43 5.88 -3.97
C GLN A 83 2.97 5.56 -4.24
N ARG A 84 2.40 4.68 -3.39
CA ARG A 84 1.00 4.23 -3.42
C ARG A 84 0.41 4.40 -2.02
N GLY A 85 -0.90 4.26 -1.88
CA GLY A 85 -1.55 4.32 -0.58
C GLY A 85 -3.07 4.33 -0.68
N THR A 86 -3.70 4.68 0.42
CA THR A 86 -5.15 4.83 0.53
C THR A 86 -5.49 5.82 1.65
N ASP A 87 -6.60 6.53 1.50
CA ASP A 87 -7.21 7.23 2.61
C ASP A 87 -8.27 6.31 3.23
N TYR A 88 -7.99 5.84 4.45
CA TYR A 88 -8.83 4.93 5.22
C TYR A 88 -9.72 5.69 6.18
N LYS A 89 -11.00 5.34 6.19
CA LYS A 89 -11.97 5.87 7.14
C LYS A 89 -12.78 4.74 7.76
N TYR A 90 -13.05 4.88 9.04
CA TYR A 90 -13.97 4.03 9.80
C TYR A 90 -14.90 4.92 10.60
N GLU A 91 -16.20 4.61 10.64
CA GLU A 91 -17.16 5.30 11.49
C GLU A 91 -18.27 4.34 11.91
N GLY A 92 -18.40 4.09 13.22
CA GLY A 92 -19.45 3.24 13.75
C GLY A 92 -19.31 2.92 15.22
N ASP A 93 -20.26 2.11 15.71
CA ASP A 93 -20.21 1.55 17.06
C ASP A 93 -18.99 0.63 17.18
N SER A 94 -18.29 0.75 18.30
CA SER A 94 -17.00 0.13 18.52
C SER A 94 -16.69 0.00 20.00
N TYR A 95 -15.52 -0.48 20.27
CA TYR A 95 -14.94 -0.63 21.61
C TYR A 95 -13.54 -0.02 21.63
N TYR A 96 -13.03 0.27 22.84
CA TYR A 96 -11.65 0.69 23.02
C TYR A 96 -11.09 0.11 24.33
N PHE A 97 -9.89 -0.52 24.25
CA PHE A 97 -9.15 -0.97 25.42
C PHE A 97 -8.25 0.16 25.92
N MET A 98 -8.63 0.76 27.03
CA MET A 98 -7.79 1.74 27.72
C MET A 98 -6.70 0.99 28.48
N LYS A 99 -5.51 0.94 27.91
CA LYS A 99 -4.35 0.25 28.48
C LYS A 99 -3.60 1.18 29.40
N ARG A 100 -3.39 0.78 30.66
CA ARG A 100 -2.42 1.44 31.54
C ARG A 100 -0.99 1.13 31.07
N ASN A 101 -0.05 2.07 31.35
CA ASN A 101 1.38 1.82 31.18
C ASN A 101 1.91 0.70 32.08
N GLU A 102 1.12 0.21 33.02
CA GLU A 102 1.41 -0.91 33.93
C GLU A 102 0.64 -2.15 33.50
N PRO A 103 1.25 -3.34 33.49
CA PRO A 103 0.55 -4.59 33.19
C PRO A 103 -0.50 -4.88 34.26
N GLY A 104 -1.77 -5.07 33.87
CA GLY A 104 -2.73 -5.71 34.74
C GLY A 104 -4.16 -5.14 34.82
N GLU A 105 -4.45 -3.95 34.36
CA GLU A 105 -5.82 -3.43 34.36
C GLU A 105 -6.13 -2.66 33.07
N GLU A 106 -6.54 -3.40 32.05
CA GLU A 106 -7.16 -2.82 30.87
C GLU A 106 -8.62 -2.49 31.20
N LYS A 107 -9.07 -1.29 30.84
CA LYS A 107 -10.49 -0.91 30.95
C LYS A 107 -11.11 -0.95 29.57
N LEU A 108 -12.08 -1.81 29.36
CA LEU A 108 -12.87 -1.87 28.14
C LEU A 108 -14.00 -0.85 28.21
N VAL A 109 -14.13 -0.05 27.17
CA VAL A 109 -15.22 0.89 26.99
C VAL A 109 -15.86 0.68 25.61
N PHE A 110 -17.16 0.86 25.52
CA PHE A 110 -17.95 0.79 24.30
C PHE A 110 -18.39 2.20 23.91
N GLY A 111 -18.46 2.51 22.63
CA GLY A 111 -18.85 3.81 22.15
C GLY A 111 -18.77 3.91 20.64
N LYS A 112 -18.67 5.12 20.11
CA LYS A 112 -18.48 5.36 18.69
C LYS A 112 -17.03 5.66 18.39
N ARG A 113 -16.49 4.98 17.40
CA ARG A 113 -15.15 5.19 16.86
C ARG A 113 -15.25 5.85 15.50
N LYS A 114 -14.43 6.88 15.30
CA LYS A 114 -14.19 7.47 14.00
C LYS A 114 -12.69 7.49 13.75
N ILE A 115 -12.26 6.90 12.65
CA ILE A 115 -10.86 6.95 12.19
C ILE A 115 -10.84 7.68 10.86
N ASP A 116 -9.89 8.59 10.70
CA ASP A 116 -9.51 9.22 9.44
C ASP A 116 -8.00 9.17 9.33
N MET A 117 -7.49 8.34 8.40
CA MET A 117 -6.06 8.02 8.33
C MET A 117 -5.60 7.84 6.90
N GLY A 118 -4.61 8.62 6.48
CA GLY A 118 -3.88 8.40 5.23
C GLY A 118 -2.78 7.34 5.41
N VAL A 119 -2.77 6.33 4.55
CA VAL A 119 -1.71 5.31 4.47
C VAL A 119 -0.86 5.56 3.24
N SER A 120 0.45 5.57 3.40
CA SER A 120 1.43 5.75 2.31
C SER A 120 2.43 4.60 2.29
N MET A 121 2.68 4.07 1.09
CA MET A 121 3.60 2.97 0.83
C MET A 121 4.60 3.35 -0.24
N ALA A 122 5.89 3.23 0.04
CA ALA A 122 6.95 3.35 -0.96
C ALA A 122 7.33 1.96 -1.47
N ASN A 123 7.26 1.76 -2.77
CA ASN A 123 7.47 0.48 -3.43
C ASN A 123 8.52 0.59 -4.53
N LEU A 124 9.27 -0.49 -4.72
CA LEU A 124 10.01 -0.75 -5.94
C LEU A 124 9.15 -1.65 -6.82
N GLU A 125 8.77 -1.19 -8.00
CA GLU A 125 7.92 -1.93 -8.93
C GLU A 125 8.72 -2.41 -10.13
N ILE A 126 8.44 -3.63 -10.57
CA ILE A 126 9.02 -4.28 -11.74
C ILE A 126 7.87 -4.72 -12.66
N PRO A 127 7.32 -3.81 -13.47
CA PRO A 127 6.36 -4.17 -14.51
C PRO A 127 7.06 -4.93 -15.65
N LEU A 128 6.48 -6.04 -16.06
CA LEU A 128 6.87 -6.83 -17.23
C LEU A 128 5.66 -6.92 -18.15
N ALA A 129 5.77 -6.36 -19.34
CA ALA A 129 4.63 -6.24 -20.25
C ALA A 129 5.00 -6.57 -21.69
N VAL A 130 4.00 -6.98 -22.43
CA VAL A 130 3.99 -7.00 -23.88
C VAL A 130 3.40 -5.70 -24.36
N TYR A 131 3.96 -5.10 -25.39
CA TYR A 131 3.38 -3.91 -26.04
C TYR A 131 3.04 -4.18 -27.50
N TYR A 132 2.02 -3.44 -27.97
CA TYR A 132 1.63 -3.41 -29.37
C TYR A 132 1.43 -1.96 -29.81
N LYS A 133 2.12 -1.55 -30.89
CA LYS A 133 2.06 -0.19 -31.47
C LYS A 133 1.11 -0.15 -32.65
N LEU A 134 0.25 0.86 -32.67
CA LEU A 134 -0.65 1.15 -33.78
C LEU A 134 -0.57 2.66 -34.10
N GLY A 135 0.26 3.02 -35.06
CA GLY A 135 0.59 4.41 -35.33
C GLY A 135 1.24 5.08 -34.13
N SER A 136 0.66 6.18 -33.65
CA SER A 136 1.12 6.88 -32.46
C SER A 136 0.63 6.27 -31.13
N PHE A 137 -0.23 5.26 -31.18
CA PHE A 137 -0.74 4.60 -29.98
C PHE A 137 0.07 3.34 -29.67
N GLU A 138 0.27 3.08 -28.39
CA GLU A 138 0.87 1.86 -27.88
C GLU A 138 -0.03 1.30 -26.78
N PHE A 139 -0.42 0.06 -26.90
CA PHE A 139 -1.14 -0.71 -25.90
C PHE A 139 -0.16 -1.63 -25.19
N LEU A 140 -0.27 -1.75 -23.89
CA LEU A 140 0.55 -2.67 -23.10
C LEU A 140 -0.31 -3.48 -22.14
N ALA A 141 0.09 -4.74 -21.94
CA ALA A 141 -0.51 -5.63 -20.97
C ALA A 141 0.57 -6.57 -20.39
N GLY A 142 0.46 -6.88 -19.09
CA GLY A 142 1.45 -7.71 -18.42
C GLY A 142 1.19 -7.89 -16.95
N ILE A 143 2.27 -8.15 -16.23
CA ILE A 143 2.29 -8.33 -14.77
C ILE A 143 3.06 -7.21 -14.10
N ASN A 144 2.75 -6.95 -12.84
CA ASN A 144 3.48 -6.03 -11.98
C ASN A 144 3.95 -6.78 -10.73
N ILE A 145 5.23 -6.66 -10.41
CA ILE A 145 5.81 -7.18 -9.17
C ILE A 145 6.20 -5.98 -8.32
N GLY A 146 5.60 -5.85 -7.14
CA GLY A 146 5.90 -4.80 -6.18
C GLY A 146 6.71 -5.33 -5.01
N VAL A 147 7.71 -4.57 -4.57
CA VAL A 147 8.47 -4.83 -3.35
C VAL A 147 8.29 -3.65 -2.41
N LEU A 148 7.61 -3.85 -1.29
CA LEU A 148 7.40 -2.82 -0.29
C LEU A 148 8.71 -2.47 0.41
N MET A 149 9.10 -1.21 0.36
CA MET A 149 10.30 -0.69 1.02
C MET A 149 9.97 -0.12 2.40
N THR A 150 8.90 0.67 2.49
CA THR A 150 8.43 1.25 3.74
C THR A 150 6.95 1.61 3.64
N SER A 151 6.28 1.62 4.79
CA SER A 151 4.88 2.03 4.90
C SER A 151 4.64 2.82 6.17
N THR A 152 3.86 3.89 6.06
CA THR A 152 3.51 4.80 7.14
C THR A 152 2.03 5.12 7.10
N GLY A 153 1.47 5.51 8.24
CA GLY A 153 0.10 6.01 8.33
C GLY A 153 0.04 7.19 9.30
N GLY A 154 -0.83 8.14 9.01
CA GLY A 154 -1.04 9.29 9.87
C GLY A 154 -2.49 9.74 9.86
N GLY A 155 -3.01 10.11 11.03
CA GLY A 155 -4.40 10.52 11.15
C GLY A 155 -4.87 10.66 12.59
N SER A 156 -6.17 10.52 12.80
CA SER A 156 -6.79 10.55 14.13
C SER A 156 -7.76 9.40 14.33
N LEU A 157 -7.91 9.03 15.60
CA LEU A 157 -8.97 8.21 16.13
C LEU A 157 -9.75 9.07 17.12
N ASP A 158 -11.00 9.35 16.81
CA ASP A 158 -11.94 10.02 17.69
C ASP A 158 -12.86 8.96 18.33
N PHE A 159 -12.96 8.96 19.66
CA PHE A 159 -13.84 8.08 20.40
C PHE A 159 -14.84 8.89 21.21
N SER A 160 -16.11 8.64 21.01
CA SER A 160 -17.21 9.39 21.62
C SER A 160 -18.34 8.48 22.12
N ASP A 161 -19.29 9.07 22.85
CA ASP A 161 -20.45 8.36 23.42
C ASP A 161 -20.02 7.14 24.27
N GLY A 162 -18.86 7.28 24.95
CA GLY A 162 -18.25 6.19 25.69
C GLY A 162 -19.07 5.73 26.88
N ILE A 163 -19.20 4.40 27.06
CA ILE A 163 -19.83 3.75 28.21
C ILE A 163 -18.89 2.65 28.71
N SER A 164 -18.58 2.66 30.01
CA SER A 164 -17.79 1.62 30.64
C SER A 164 -18.59 0.30 30.78
N GLN A 165 -17.93 -0.81 31.06
CA GLN A 165 -18.59 -2.07 31.39
C GLN A 165 -19.55 -1.98 32.59
N SER A 166 -19.34 -1.02 33.49
CA SER A 166 -20.24 -0.74 34.62
C SER A 166 -21.45 0.13 34.25
N GLY A 167 -21.58 0.58 32.99
CA GLY A 167 -22.65 1.41 32.50
C GLY A 167 -22.48 2.91 32.74
N ASN A 168 -21.31 3.35 33.21
CA ASN A 168 -21.04 4.77 33.45
C ASN A 168 -20.53 5.47 32.18
N PRO A 169 -20.88 6.75 31.96
CA PRO A 169 -20.37 7.49 30.83
C PRO A 169 -18.86 7.72 30.92
N VAL A 170 -18.19 7.73 29.77
CA VAL A 170 -16.76 7.97 29.61
C VAL A 170 -16.57 9.18 28.70
N ASP A 171 -15.70 10.10 29.11
CA ASP A 171 -15.41 11.31 28.35
C ASP A 171 -14.85 10.97 26.96
N SER A 172 -15.25 11.74 25.96
CA SER A 172 -14.72 11.63 24.61
C SER A 172 -13.24 11.99 24.56
N PHE A 173 -12.49 11.30 23.70
CA PHE A 173 -11.06 11.55 23.54
C PHE A 173 -10.62 11.38 22.08
N VAL A 174 -9.49 11.99 21.76
CA VAL A 174 -8.86 11.93 20.43
C VAL A 174 -7.44 11.41 20.58
N ILE A 175 -7.09 10.43 19.75
CA ILE A 175 -5.74 9.87 19.68
C ILE A 175 -5.16 10.16 18.30
N THR A 176 -3.97 10.72 18.26
CA THR A 176 -3.23 10.90 17.01
C THR A 176 -2.61 9.57 16.60
N LEU A 177 -2.87 9.12 15.37
CA LEU A 177 -2.28 7.94 14.79
C LEU A 177 -0.98 8.33 14.08
N GLN A 178 0.14 7.76 14.54
CA GLN A 178 1.48 8.00 13.99
C GLN A 178 2.14 6.65 13.71
N HIS A 179 1.72 6.02 12.62
CA HIS A 179 2.07 4.66 12.30
C HIS A 179 3.32 4.59 11.41
N ASN A 180 4.29 3.80 11.81
CA ASN A 180 5.36 3.32 10.95
C ASN A 180 5.30 1.80 10.93
N TYR A 181 4.57 1.24 9.97
CA TYR A 181 4.30 -0.19 9.90
C TYR A 181 5.57 -1.04 9.72
N SER A 182 6.66 -0.43 9.26
CA SER A 182 7.95 -1.11 9.10
C SER A 182 8.80 -1.11 10.38
N LYS A 183 8.69 -0.06 11.23
CA LYS A 183 9.61 0.19 12.34
C LYS A 183 8.97 0.11 13.72
N ASP A 184 7.68 0.46 13.84
CA ASP A 184 7.03 0.46 15.15
C ASP A 184 7.07 -0.93 15.80
N GLY A 185 7.25 -0.92 17.12
CA GLY A 185 7.13 -2.10 17.97
C GLY A 185 5.71 -2.29 18.51
N ALA A 186 5.50 -3.43 19.15
CA ALA A 186 4.29 -3.68 19.94
C ALA A 186 4.14 -2.65 21.07
N ARG A 187 2.90 -2.26 21.38
CA ARG A 187 2.55 -1.30 22.45
C ARG A 187 3.24 0.06 22.35
N GLN A 188 3.73 0.43 21.17
CA GLN A 188 4.41 1.71 20.97
C GLN A 188 3.42 2.87 21.07
N ALA A 189 3.72 3.83 21.96
CA ALA A 189 2.93 5.01 22.20
C ALA A 189 3.83 6.25 22.25
N GLY A 190 3.22 7.43 22.02
CA GLY A 190 3.89 8.71 22.19
C GLY A 190 4.07 9.09 23.66
N PRO A 191 4.86 10.13 23.92
CA PRO A 191 5.25 10.52 25.29
C PRO A 191 4.13 11.25 26.06
N SER A 192 3.13 11.77 25.38
CA SER A 192 2.05 12.54 26.00
C SER A 192 0.87 11.65 26.31
N ASN A 193 0.22 11.91 27.42
CA ASN A 193 -0.89 11.13 27.93
C ASN A 193 -2.16 11.99 28.11
N LEU A 194 -3.31 11.31 27.98
CA LEU A 194 -4.65 11.86 28.22
C LEU A 194 -5.22 11.22 29.48
N PRO A 195 -5.54 11.97 30.53
CA PRO A 195 -6.28 11.46 31.68
C PRO A 195 -7.76 11.37 31.33
N ILE A 196 -8.37 10.19 31.45
CA ILE A 196 -9.77 9.93 31.16
C ILE A 196 -10.40 9.33 32.42
N LEU A 197 -11.57 9.83 32.81
CA LEU A 197 -12.31 9.30 33.96
C LEU A 197 -13.14 8.09 33.53
N VAL A 198 -12.89 6.93 34.16
CA VAL A 198 -13.64 5.69 33.93
C VAL A 198 -14.00 5.08 35.29
N ASP A 199 -15.27 4.91 35.57
CA ASP A 199 -15.80 4.34 36.83
C ASP A 199 -15.22 5.01 38.10
N GLY A 200 -15.10 6.33 38.09
CA GLY A 200 -14.56 7.11 39.20
C GLY A 200 -13.04 7.07 39.39
N SER A 201 -12.32 6.39 38.48
CA SER A 201 -10.85 6.29 38.46
C SER A 201 -10.27 6.96 37.23
N ILE A 202 -9.15 7.68 37.38
CA ILE A 202 -8.43 8.25 36.24
C ILE A 202 -7.61 7.14 35.58
N VAL A 203 -7.92 6.85 34.30
CA VAL A 203 -7.11 6.01 33.41
C VAL A 203 -6.29 6.90 32.52
N VAL A 204 -5.00 6.64 32.45
CA VAL A 204 -4.09 7.40 31.59
C VAL A 204 -3.90 6.65 30.28
N THR A 205 -4.36 7.23 29.18
CA THR A 205 -4.18 6.65 27.83
C THR A 205 -3.23 7.55 27.03
N PRO A 206 -2.45 7.01 26.07
CA PRO A 206 -1.54 7.86 25.28
C PRO A 206 -2.34 8.78 24.33
N SER A 207 -1.82 9.98 24.11
CA SER A 207 -2.39 10.93 23.15
C SER A 207 -2.00 10.60 21.69
N SER A 208 -1.02 9.73 21.48
CA SER A 208 -0.67 9.21 20.18
C SER A 208 -0.20 7.76 20.25
N THR A 209 -0.48 6.99 19.19
CA THR A 209 -0.16 5.56 19.10
C THR A 209 0.55 5.23 17.80
N GLY A 210 1.44 4.22 17.88
CA GLY A 210 2.07 3.59 16.73
C GLY A 210 1.21 2.46 16.16
N ALA A 211 1.67 1.89 15.06
CA ALA A 211 0.92 0.90 14.24
C ALA A 211 0.54 -0.39 14.97
N TYR A 212 1.26 -0.74 16.02
CA TYR A 212 1.05 -2.00 16.76
C TYR A 212 0.76 -1.76 18.24
N TYR A 213 0.16 -0.61 18.55
CA TYR A 213 -0.16 -0.26 19.94
C TYR A 213 -1.10 -1.27 20.60
N ASP A 214 -2.08 -1.77 19.86
CA ASP A 214 -3.08 -2.71 20.35
C ASP A 214 -2.58 -4.13 20.52
N TYR A 215 -1.36 -4.44 20.11
CA TYR A 215 -0.79 -5.78 20.12
C TYR A 215 0.32 -5.92 21.16
N ASP A 216 0.32 -7.07 21.88
CA ASP A 216 1.34 -7.37 22.88
C ASP A 216 2.67 -7.79 22.28
N VAL A 217 2.63 -8.39 21.08
CA VAL A 217 3.80 -8.88 20.37
C VAL A 217 3.67 -8.52 18.88
N LYS A 218 4.76 -8.03 18.31
CA LYS A 218 4.90 -7.87 16.87
C LYS A 218 5.80 -8.96 16.31
N ASN A 219 5.24 -9.91 15.59
CA ASN A 219 6.01 -10.98 14.94
C ASN A 219 6.49 -10.57 13.56
N LYS A 220 5.67 -9.85 12.80
CA LYS A 220 5.92 -9.41 11.43
C LYS A 220 5.37 -8.01 11.21
N ASN A 221 5.69 -7.41 10.06
CA ASN A 221 5.03 -6.17 9.64
C ASN A 221 3.59 -6.47 9.18
N LEU A 222 2.68 -5.54 9.40
CA LEU A 222 1.29 -5.63 8.96
C LEU A 222 1.22 -5.87 7.46
N TYR A 223 1.94 -5.08 6.66
CA TYR A 223 1.91 -5.23 5.21
C TYR A 223 2.92 -6.26 4.69
N GLN A 224 2.50 -6.98 3.64
CA GLN A 224 3.32 -7.95 2.93
C GLN A 224 4.45 -7.24 2.17
N THR A 225 5.61 -7.91 2.07
CA THR A 225 6.78 -7.36 1.37
C THR A 225 6.60 -7.42 -0.15
N PHE A 226 5.95 -8.46 -0.66
CA PHE A 226 5.73 -8.67 -2.08
C PHE A 226 4.27 -8.51 -2.44
N ASP A 227 4.02 -7.75 -3.51
CA ASP A 227 2.72 -7.55 -4.13
C ASP A 227 2.80 -7.94 -5.61
N PHE A 228 1.86 -8.74 -6.07
CA PHE A 228 1.74 -9.16 -7.46
C PHE A 228 0.42 -8.63 -8.03
N GLY A 229 0.47 -8.15 -9.26
CA GLY A 229 -0.70 -7.60 -9.94
C GLY A 229 -0.65 -7.79 -11.44
N LEU A 230 -1.78 -7.53 -12.07
CA LEU A 230 -1.92 -7.38 -13.51
C LEU A 230 -1.78 -5.91 -13.88
N THR A 231 -1.17 -5.63 -15.00
CA THR A 231 -1.02 -4.27 -15.52
C THR A 231 -1.53 -4.18 -16.95
N GLY A 232 -2.23 -3.10 -17.25
CA GLY A 232 -2.68 -2.75 -18.60
C GLY A 232 -2.56 -1.25 -18.81
N GLY A 233 -2.24 -0.81 -20.02
CA GLY A 233 -2.06 0.61 -20.27
C GLY A 233 -2.10 1.01 -21.73
N LEU A 234 -2.13 2.32 -21.92
CA LEU A 234 -2.14 3.00 -23.21
C LEU A 234 -1.11 4.13 -23.15
N ALA A 235 -0.31 4.27 -24.21
CA ALA A 235 0.54 5.43 -24.42
C ALA A 235 0.25 6.06 -25.78
N PHE A 236 0.40 7.38 -25.85
CA PHE A 236 0.33 8.16 -27.07
C PHE A 236 1.65 8.87 -27.29
N TYR A 237 2.30 8.57 -28.40
CA TYR A 237 3.59 9.15 -28.78
C TYR A 237 3.38 10.49 -29.48
N LEU A 238 3.96 11.53 -28.90
CA LEU A 238 3.96 12.90 -29.45
C LEU A 238 5.01 13.06 -30.55
N ASN A 239 6.09 12.27 -30.46
CA ASN A 239 7.14 12.14 -31.46
C ASN A 239 7.80 10.74 -31.31
N GLU A 240 8.94 10.50 -31.95
CA GLU A 240 9.61 9.20 -31.95
C GLU A 240 9.99 8.68 -30.55
N GLY A 241 10.19 9.54 -29.56
CA GLY A 241 10.58 9.13 -28.20
C GLY A 241 9.63 9.58 -27.11
N LEU A 242 9.08 10.81 -27.20
CA LEU A 242 8.26 11.41 -26.15
C LEU A 242 6.83 10.86 -26.19
N PHE A 243 6.35 10.37 -25.05
CA PHE A 243 4.99 9.88 -24.92
C PHE A 243 4.31 10.37 -23.63
N ILE A 244 2.98 10.41 -23.69
CA ILE A 244 2.10 10.46 -22.51
C ILE A 244 1.37 9.12 -22.40
N GLY A 245 1.11 8.67 -21.17
CA GLY A 245 0.49 7.37 -20.98
C GLY A 245 -0.36 7.27 -19.74
N ALA A 246 -1.32 6.35 -19.78
CA ALA A 246 -2.12 5.93 -18.66
C ALA A 246 -1.96 4.42 -18.44
N ARG A 247 -1.95 4.00 -17.17
CA ARG A 247 -1.81 2.60 -16.78
C ARG A 247 -2.72 2.29 -15.61
N LEU A 248 -3.31 1.11 -15.62
CA LEU A 248 -4.03 0.50 -14.52
C LEU A 248 -3.20 -0.67 -13.99
N ILE A 249 -3.04 -0.75 -12.67
CA ILE A 249 -2.45 -1.90 -11.97
C ILE A 249 -3.51 -2.42 -11.01
N TYR A 250 -3.85 -3.71 -11.16
CA TYR A 250 -4.79 -4.42 -10.31
C TYR A 250 -4.04 -5.50 -9.52
N GLY A 251 -3.91 -5.33 -8.21
CA GLY A 251 -3.29 -6.28 -7.31
C GLY A 251 -4.09 -7.58 -7.21
N ILE A 252 -3.39 -8.71 -7.18
CA ILE A 252 -3.98 -10.04 -7.02
C ILE A 252 -3.58 -10.71 -5.70
N THR A 253 -2.57 -10.19 -5.03
CA THR A 253 -2.13 -10.64 -3.70
C THR A 253 -2.78 -9.80 -2.60
N ASP A 254 -2.89 -10.39 -1.43
CA ASP A 254 -3.28 -9.71 -0.22
C ASP A 254 -2.15 -8.77 0.23
N LEU A 255 -2.50 -7.53 0.59
CA LEU A 255 -1.52 -6.51 1.02
C LEU A 255 -1.16 -6.64 2.49
N ASP A 256 -2.10 -7.03 3.33
CA ASP A 256 -1.95 -7.12 4.77
C ASP A 256 -1.90 -8.57 5.26
N ARG A 257 -1.64 -8.71 6.54
CA ARG A 257 -1.59 -10.01 7.21
C ARG A 257 -2.79 -10.16 8.11
N ASN A 258 -3.52 -11.22 7.94
CA ASN A 258 -4.73 -11.52 8.73
C ASN A 258 -4.51 -11.48 10.25
N GLU A 259 -3.26 -11.64 10.74
CA GLU A 259 -2.95 -11.54 12.17
C GLU A 259 -3.14 -10.12 12.74
N TYR A 260 -3.20 -9.10 11.88
CA TYR A 260 -3.42 -7.68 12.23
C TYR A 260 -4.74 -7.12 11.70
N ASP A 261 -5.52 -7.94 11.01
CA ASP A 261 -6.83 -7.56 10.50
C ASP A 261 -7.89 -7.94 11.53
N ILE A 262 -8.32 -6.97 12.31
CA ILE A 262 -9.27 -7.14 13.43
C ILE A 262 -10.55 -6.35 13.18
N SER A 263 -11.67 -6.89 13.66
CA SER A 263 -12.93 -6.16 13.72
C SER A 263 -12.81 -4.99 14.72
N TYR A 264 -13.21 -3.80 14.31
CA TYR A 264 -13.41 -2.67 15.22
C TYR A 264 -14.85 -2.57 15.70
N HIS A 265 -15.78 -3.29 15.09
CA HIS A 265 -17.19 -3.27 15.45
C HIS A 265 -17.49 -4.12 16.68
N LYS A 266 -16.91 -5.33 16.76
CA LYS A 266 -17.26 -6.34 17.77
C LYS A 266 -16.04 -7.05 18.35
N LEU A 267 -16.23 -7.54 19.58
CA LEU A 267 -15.38 -8.50 20.27
C LEU A 267 -16.05 -9.88 20.29
N ASP A 268 -15.29 -10.92 20.58
CA ASP A 268 -15.84 -12.24 20.89
C ASP A 268 -16.51 -12.27 22.27
N ALA A 269 -17.11 -13.42 22.62
CA ALA A 269 -17.80 -13.60 23.90
C ALA A 269 -16.89 -13.51 25.15
N ASN A 270 -15.59 -13.47 24.96
CA ASN A 270 -14.58 -13.36 26.01
C ASN A 270 -13.82 -12.01 25.96
N ASP A 271 -14.39 -11.01 25.28
CA ASP A 271 -13.78 -9.69 25.06
C ASP A 271 -12.45 -9.72 24.29
N ASN A 272 -12.19 -10.75 23.46
CA ASN A 272 -11.01 -10.77 22.60
C ASN A 272 -11.31 -10.22 21.21
N TYR A 273 -10.25 -9.76 20.52
CA TYR A 273 -10.34 -9.32 19.11
C TYR A 273 -10.83 -10.44 18.19
N ILE A 274 -11.82 -10.13 17.36
CA ILE A 274 -12.25 -10.99 16.26
C ILE A 274 -11.34 -10.68 15.08
N GLN A 275 -10.61 -11.69 14.60
CA GLN A 275 -9.82 -11.56 13.38
C GLN A 275 -10.74 -11.66 12.16
N ARG A 276 -10.56 -10.73 11.24
CA ARG A 276 -11.15 -10.74 9.91
C ARG A 276 -10.15 -11.45 8.99
N ALA A 277 -10.56 -12.20 8.05
CA ALA A 277 -9.70 -12.85 7.06
C ALA A 277 -9.96 -12.23 5.69
N ASP A 278 -10.02 -10.93 5.65
CA ASP A 278 -10.32 -10.16 4.46
C ASP A 278 -9.13 -10.10 3.53
N LYS A 279 -9.39 -10.03 2.23
CA LYS A 279 -8.34 -9.86 1.24
C LYS A 279 -8.35 -8.45 0.70
N ASN A 280 -7.36 -7.67 1.09
CA ASN A 280 -7.14 -6.31 0.64
C ASN A 280 -6.11 -6.26 -0.48
N THR A 281 -6.51 -5.88 -1.67
CA THR A 281 -5.62 -5.77 -2.83
C THR A 281 -5.36 -4.32 -3.19
N ASN A 282 -4.34 -4.07 -4.01
CA ASN A 282 -4.05 -2.73 -4.50
C ASN A 282 -4.74 -2.46 -5.85
N LEU A 283 -5.34 -1.27 -5.97
CA LEU A 283 -5.80 -0.73 -7.25
C LEU A 283 -5.09 0.60 -7.49
N THR A 284 -4.31 0.69 -8.58
CA THR A 284 -3.55 1.91 -8.91
C THR A 284 -3.81 2.36 -10.34
N ILE A 285 -4.06 3.65 -10.51
CA ILE A 285 -4.11 4.34 -11.80
C ILE A 285 -2.88 5.24 -11.88
N GLN A 286 -2.12 5.14 -12.96
CA GLN A 286 -0.93 5.96 -13.20
C GLN A 286 -1.12 6.80 -14.44
N ALA A 287 -0.82 8.11 -14.35
CA ALA A 287 -0.67 9.01 -15.49
C ALA A 287 0.80 9.41 -15.61
N SER A 288 1.39 9.32 -16.79
CA SER A 288 2.84 9.44 -16.99
C SER A 288 3.18 10.26 -18.19
N ILE A 289 4.34 10.88 -18.12
CA ILE A 289 5.13 11.34 -19.27
C ILE A 289 6.43 10.53 -19.32
N GLY A 290 6.91 10.17 -20.47
CA GLY A 290 8.14 9.40 -20.62
C GLY A 290 8.80 9.65 -21.96
N PHE A 291 10.05 9.21 -22.04
CA PHE A 291 10.87 9.31 -23.24
C PHE A 291 11.61 7.98 -23.46
N LEU A 292 11.60 7.50 -24.70
CA LEU A 292 12.38 6.35 -25.20
C LEU A 292 13.41 6.82 -26.20
N PHE A 293 14.62 6.28 -26.17
CA PHE A 293 15.74 6.60 -27.06
C PHE A 293 16.51 5.35 -27.46
#